data_9078eda0e477bd28431d70dd24d55408
#
_entry.id   9078eda0e477bd28431d70dd24d55408
#
_cell.length_a   1.000
_cell.length_b   1.000
_cell.length_c   1.000
_cell.angle_alpha   90.00
_cell.angle_beta   90.00
_cell.angle_gamma   90.00
#
_symmetry.space_group_name_H-M   'P 1'
#
loop_
_entity.id
_entity.type
_entity.pdbx_description
1 polymer ?
#
loop_
_entity_poly.entity_id
_entity_poly.type
_entity_poly.pdbx_seq_one_letter_code
_entity_poly.pdbx_strand_id
1 'polypeptide(L)'
;MELGDVKDKKSNGLAQIVTREDVVQGDSSSSVTSPAPETYRLYKRRWLGLVGICLLNIVCGLNWLWFSSIAINTSQEFGVSLERVNWLGNSVNLIYLPVSMVVPLGFSRWGLRISCVIGSLSLLISAWIRYAGATPSLSPSGRYALLLIGQIFTGFAQPWFQILGPKYSETWFDLRGRTTATMVIAIANPIGAALSQLIAPAFSSVRTSVLILAIVTSVAAPTAIFIASKPPIPPTYAGSHPSPPAIQIFRAFIGKSRQGETFMSLRERLDMTIVTLLFGAFVGAFSAFSILINQIFAPYGYSSDAAGIMGGVLILAGIVGAAILSPVFDRYLTHHLALAAKILVPLLAASYIALIWDVRANNYAGLYVVMVVIGVASFTLLPIALEIGCEVTRSAETSSAVLWFTGNLLSVVFVLSMDALKDDSPDANPPSNMFKSLIFQGCFVAIIAISVFGLKGEQTRRELDVQKQEGRHQGEPRVD
;
A
#
# COMPACT_ATOMS: atom_id res chain seq x y z
N MET A 1 10.48 43.86 18.30
CA MET A 1 11.90 43.75 17.94
C MET A 1 12.33 42.31 18.21
N GLU A 2 11.95 41.33 17.37
CA GLU A 2 12.37 39.91 17.44
C GLU A 2 11.75 39.10 16.30
N LEU A 3 11.88 39.58 15.05
CA LEU A 3 11.46 38.85 13.85
C LEU A 3 12.66 38.49 12.90
N GLY A 4 13.89 38.82 13.37
CA GLY A 4 15.11 38.55 12.59
C GLY A 4 15.72 37.18 12.81
N ASP A 5 15.53 36.56 13.97
CA ASP A 5 16.32 35.41 14.42
C ASP A 5 15.79 34.04 13.93
N VAL A 6 14.55 33.98 13.43
CA VAL A 6 13.94 32.70 12.97
C VAL A 6 14.28 32.43 11.51
N LYS A 7 14.52 33.47 10.69
CA LYS A 7 14.93 33.29 9.28
C LYS A 7 16.39 32.83 9.16
N ASP A 8 17.28 33.31 10.02
CA ASP A 8 18.69 32.95 9.97
C ASP A 8 18.97 31.51 10.43
N LYS A 9 18.17 30.96 11.38
CA LYS A 9 18.32 29.54 11.76
C LYS A 9 17.86 28.55 10.66
N LYS A 10 16.84 28.92 9.85
CA LYS A 10 16.44 28.09 8.69
C LYS A 10 17.46 28.15 7.55
N SER A 11 18.02 29.32 7.30
CA SER A 11 19.05 29.53 6.27
C SER A 11 20.34 28.80 6.59
N ASN A 12 20.78 28.82 7.86
CA ASN A 12 21.98 28.10 8.31
C ASN A 12 21.81 26.56 8.32
N GLY A 13 20.62 26.02 8.54
CA GLY A 13 20.35 24.58 8.44
C GLY A 13 20.40 24.10 7.00
N LEU A 14 19.85 24.86 6.07
CA LEU A 14 19.89 24.58 4.62
C LEU A 14 21.30 24.77 4.04
N ALA A 15 22.04 25.79 4.47
CA ALA A 15 23.41 26.03 4.07
C ALA A 15 24.37 24.91 4.57
N GLN A 16 24.13 24.35 5.78
CA GLN A 16 24.93 23.20 6.25
C GLN A 16 24.67 21.89 5.50
N ILE A 17 23.45 21.71 4.94
CA ILE A 17 23.18 20.55 4.08
C ILE A 17 23.85 20.68 2.72
N VAL A 18 23.84 21.87 2.14
CA VAL A 18 24.49 22.17 0.85
C VAL A 18 26.03 22.15 0.96
N THR A 19 26.60 22.69 2.05
CA THR A 19 28.06 22.72 2.25
C THR A 19 28.65 21.34 2.57
N ARG A 20 27.90 20.35 3.05
CA ARG A 20 28.41 18.99 3.25
C ARG A 20 28.45 18.15 1.97
N GLU A 21 27.59 18.43 0.99
CA GLU A 21 27.70 17.84 -0.35
C GLU A 21 28.82 18.51 -1.16
N ASP A 22 29.08 19.81 -0.97
CA ASP A 22 30.10 20.57 -1.72
C ASP A 22 31.54 20.36 -1.17
N VAL A 23 31.73 20.00 0.10
CA VAL A 23 33.07 19.76 0.71
C VAL A 23 33.69 18.40 0.28
N VAL A 24 32.92 17.50 -0.34
CA VAL A 24 33.48 16.27 -0.94
C VAL A 24 34.02 16.49 -2.35
N GLN A 25 33.86 17.70 -2.93
CA GLN A 25 34.35 18.05 -4.29
C GLN A 25 35.69 18.80 -4.33
N GLY A 26 36.40 18.94 -3.22
CA GLY A 26 37.70 19.59 -3.18
C GLY A 26 38.85 18.58 -2.93
N ASP A 27 39.32 17.89 -3.93
CA ASP A 27 40.66 17.42 -4.25
C ASP A 27 40.65 16.06 -4.96
N SER A 28 40.57 16.10 -6.26
CA SER A 28 41.40 15.30 -7.18
C SER A 28 40.94 15.53 -8.61
N SER A 29 41.77 16.15 -9.38
CA SER A 29 41.72 16.36 -10.81
C SER A 29 41.64 15.06 -11.59
N SER A 30 40.40 14.64 -11.89
CA SER A 30 40.01 13.91 -13.10
C SER A 30 38.47 13.88 -13.15
N SER A 31 37.85 14.99 -13.57
CA SER A 31 36.44 15.15 -13.77
C SER A 31 35.99 14.40 -15.01
N VAL A 32 35.52 13.17 -14.85
CA VAL A 32 34.47 12.66 -15.75
C VAL A 32 33.15 13.22 -15.24
N THR A 33 32.89 14.47 -15.51
CA THR A 33 31.58 15.09 -15.41
C THR A 33 30.71 14.41 -16.46
N SER A 34 29.89 13.44 -16.04
CA SER A 34 28.74 13.06 -16.86
C SER A 34 27.89 14.32 -17.01
N PRO A 35 27.68 14.86 -18.25
CA PRO A 35 26.87 16.04 -18.41
C PRO A 35 25.46 15.74 -17.89
N ALA A 36 24.97 16.55 -16.95
CA ALA A 36 23.59 16.49 -16.52
C ALA A 36 22.71 16.59 -17.79
N PRO A 37 21.66 15.77 -17.94
CA PRO A 37 20.85 15.80 -19.14
C PRO A 37 20.31 17.19 -19.36
N GLU A 38 20.58 17.78 -20.51
CA GLU A 38 20.28 19.16 -20.84
C GLU A 38 18.79 19.48 -20.83
N THR A 39 17.91 18.45 -20.96
CA THR A 39 16.45 18.63 -20.96
C THR A 39 15.75 17.42 -20.36
N TYR A 40 14.84 17.66 -19.41
CA TYR A 40 13.90 16.63 -18.92
C TYR A 40 12.79 16.40 -19.95
N ARG A 41 12.39 15.13 -20.16
CA ARG A 41 11.38 14.80 -21.17
C ARG A 41 10.34 13.81 -20.67
N LEU A 42 9.06 14.08 -21.01
CA LEU A 42 7.94 13.19 -20.73
C LEU A 42 7.59 12.35 -21.97
N TYR A 43 7.40 11.04 -21.76
CA TYR A 43 7.06 10.11 -22.83
C TYR A 43 5.64 9.57 -22.66
N LYS A 44 4.86 9.48 -23.73
CA LYS A 44 3.49 8.92 -23.72
C LYS A 44 3.44 7.46 -23.24
N ARG A 45 4.54 6.72 -23.44
CA ARG A 45 4.69 5.31 -22.99
C ARG A 45 4.48 5.14 -21.47
N ARG A 46 4.65 6.22 -20.67
CA ARG A 46 4.36 6.21 -19.23
C ARG A 46 2.94 5.73 -18.89
N TRP A 47 1.96 6.09 -19.72
CA TRP A 47 0.55 5.71 -19.53
C TRP A 47 0.31 4.23 -19.78
N LEU A 48 0.97 3.65 -20.79
CA LEU A 48 0.87 2.23 -21.08
C LEU A 48 1.40 1.37 -19.93
N GLY A 49 2.56 1.72 -19.37
CA GLY A 49 3.10 1.06 -18.19
C GLY A 49 2.24 1.26 -16.95
N LEU A 50 1.68 2.48 -16.75
CA LEU A 50 0.75 2.76 -15.65
C LEU A 50 -0.46 1.84 -15.70
N VAL A 51 -1.12 1.72 -16.87
CA VAL A 51 -2.26 0.83 -17.07
C VAL A 51 -1.88 -0.63 -16.80
N GLY A 52 -0.72 -1.08 -17.32
CA GLY A 52 -0.23 -2.43 -17.05
C GLY A 52 -0.04 -2.74 -15.56
N ILE A 53 0.57 -1.79 -14.81
CA ILE A 53 0.77 -1.93 -13.36
C ILE A 53 -0.58 -1.94 -12.63
N CYS A 54 -1.52 -1.08 -13.01
CA CYS A 54 -2.85 -1.04 -12.41
C CYS A 54 -3.61 -2.36 -12.64
N LEU A 55 -3.59 -2.91 -13.85
CA LEU A 55 -4.23 -4.19 -14.15
C LEU A 55 -3.64 -5.34 -13.33
N LEU A 56 -2.31 -5.41 -13.21
CA LEU A 56 -1.64 -6.41 -12.39
C LEU A 56 -1.97 -6.26 -10.89
N ASN A 57 -2.04 -5.03 -10.38
CA ASN A 57 -2.48 -4.76 -9.00
C ASN A 57 -3.94 -5.14 -8.77
N ILE A 58 -4.85 -4.82 -9.71
CA ILE A 58 -6.27 -5.21 -9.64
C ILE A 58 -6.38 -6.73 -9.55
N VAL A 59 -5.74 -7.45 -10.46
CA VAL A 59 -5.82 -8.91 -10.48
C VAL A 59 -5.15 -9.53 -9.26
N CYS A 60 -4.11 -8.92 -8.73
CA CYS A 60 -3.48 -9.34 -7.48
C CYS A 60 -4.44 -9.17 -6.29
N GLY A 61 -5.14 -8.06 -6.19
CA GLY A 61 -6.19 -7.81 -5.19
C GLY A 61 -7.36 -8.78 -5.29
N LEU A 62 -7.81 -9.09 -6.54
CA LEU A 62 -8.79 -10.15 -6.80
C LEU A 62 -8.35 -11.48 -6.20
N ASN A 63 -7.12 -11.89 -6.47
CA ASN A 63 -6.55 -13.16 -6.03
C ASN A 63 -6.37 -13.23 -4.50
N TRP A 64 -6.11 -12.10 -3.84
CA TRP A 64 -5.90 -12.03 -2.39
C TRP A 64 -7.17 -12.29 -1.59
N LEU A 65 -8.27 -11.56 -1.87
CA LEU A 65 -9.51 -11.61 -1.08
C LEU A 65 -10.61 -12.53 -1.67
N TRP A 66 -10.32 -13.30 -2.74
CA TRP A 66 -11.33 -14.11 -3.41
C TRP A 66 -12.10 -15.04 -2.48
N PHE A 67 -11.41 -15.72 -1.57
CA PHE A 67 -12.02 -16.67 -0.66
C PHE A 67 -12.69 -16.03 0.57
N SER A 68 -12.43 -14.77 0.87
CA SER A 68 -12.94 -14.10 2.07
C SER A 68 -14.45 -13.90 2.02
N SER A 69 -14.99 -13.46 0.89
CA SER A 69 -16.42 -13.26 0.70
C SER A 69 -17.23 -14.55 0.54
N ILE A 70 -16.59 -15.64 0.12
CA ILE A 70 -17.18 -16.97 -0.04
C ILE A 70 -16.63 -17.99 0.96
N ALA A 71 -16.18 -17.53 2.13
CA ALA A 71 -15.49 -18.38 3.09
C ALA A 71 -16.36 -19.54 3.58
N ILE A 72 -17.63 -19.29 3.89
CA ILE A 72 -18.58 -20.33 4.32
C ILE A 72 -18.84 -21.32 3.18
N ASN A 73 -19.09 -20.85 1.97
CA ASN A 73 -19.32 -21.69 0.80
C ASN A 73 -18.09 -22.57 0.50
N THR A 74 -16.89 -21.98 0.58
CA THR A 74 -15.62 -22.71 0.38
C THR A 74 -15.45 -23.80 1.45
N SER A 75 -15.73 -23.49 2.72
CA SER A 75 -15.67 -24.44 3.84
C SER A 75 -16.61 -25.64 3.58
N GLN A 76 -17.83 -25.38 3.18
CA GLN A 76 -18.85 -26.39 2.92
C GLN A 76 -18.55 -27.23 1.67
N GLU A 77 -18.24 -26.58 0.52
CA GLU A 77 -18.01 -27.28 -0.76
C GLU A 77 -16.72 -28.13 -0.75
N PHE A 78 -15.68 -27.65 -0.06
CA PHE A 78 -14.39 -28.34 -0.01
C PHE A 78 -14.18 -29.22 1.21
N GLY A 79 -15.08 -29.15 2.20
CA GLY A 79 -14.99 -29.93 3.45
C GLY A 79 -13.80 -29.53 4.33
N VAL A 80 -13.44 -28.24 4.33
CA VAL A 80 -12.34 -27.68 5.13
C VAL A 80 -12.88 -26.77 6.24
N SER A 81 -12.17 -26.64 7.35
CA SER A 81 -12.60 -25.73 8.43
C SER A 81 -12.53 -24.26 7.98
N LEU A 82 -13.37 -23.42 8.58
CA LEU A 82 -13.41 -21.99 8.31
C LEU A 82 -12.07 -21.31 8.64
N GLU A 83 -11.40 -21.75 9.72
CA GLU A 83 -10.05 -21.32 10.08
C GLU A 83 -9.05 -21.57 8.94
N ARG A 84 -9.11 -22.73 8.28
CA ARG A 84 -8.26 -23.03 7.12
C ARG A 84 -8.55 -22.10 5.94
N VAL A 85 -9.80 -21.71 5.74
CA VAL A 85 -10.16 -20.71 4.71
C VAL A 85 -9.60 -19.33 5.06
N ASN A 86 -9.62 -18.92 6.34
CA ASN A 86 -8.99 -17.66 6.79
C ASN A 86 -7.49 -17.65 6.52
N TRP A 87 -6.83 -18.80 6.70
CA TRP A 87 -5.42 -18.95 6.39
C TRP A 87 -5.11 -18.75 4.91
N LEU A 88 -6.05 -18.94 3.98
CA LEU A 88 -5.84 -18.61 2.58
C LEU A 88 -5.59 -17.10 2.38
N GLY A 89 -6.38 -16.24 3.02
CA GLY A 89 -6.15 -14.79 2.99
C GLY A 89 -4.90 -14.37 3.77
N ASN A 90 -4.71 -14.93 4.98
CA ASN A 90 -3.64 -14.56 5.88
C ASN A 90 -2.25 -15.03 5.39
N SER A 91 -2.18 -16.16 4.70
CA SER A 91 -0.92 -16.66 4.12
C SER A 91 -0.32 -15.70 3.08
N VAL A 92 -1.15 -14.97 2.34
CA VAL A 92 -0.69 -13.94 1.40
C VAL A 92 0.06 -12.85 2.16
N ASN A 93 -0.52 -12.34 3.26
CA ASN A 93 0.10 -11.32 4.10
C ASN A 93 1.40 -11.83 4.75
N LEU A 94 1.43 -13.10 5.19
CA LEU A 94 2.61 -13.70 5.82
C LEU A 94 3.77 -13.84 4.83
N ILE A 95 3.51 -14.35 3.62
CA ILE A 95 4.53 -14.50 2.57
C ILE A 95 4.98 -13.15 2.03
N TYR A 96 4.11 -12.15 2.06
CA TYR A 96 4.47 -10.78 1.70
C TYR A 96 5.70 -10.28 2.49
N LEU A 97 5.83 -10.63 3.78
CA LEU A 97 6.86 -10.09 4.67
C LEU A 97 8.29 -10.33 4.16
N PRO A 98 8.76 -11.57 3.95
CA PRO A 98 10.11 -11.80 3.46
C PRO A 98 10.31 -11.27 2.03
N VAL A 99 9.28 -11.34 1.18
CA VAL A 99 9.40 -10.91 -0.22
C VAL A 99 9.53 -9.39 -0.32
N SER A 100 8.79 -8.62 0.47
CA SER A 100 8.87 -7.16 0.47
C SER A 100 10.26 -6.61 0.79
N MET A 101 11.06 -7.35 1.57
CA MET A 101 12.45 -6.99 1.86
C MET A 101 13.38 -7.19 0.66
N VAL A 102 13.05 -8.14 -0.22
CA VAL A 102 13.86 -8.48 -1.40
C VAL A 102 13.50 -7.61 -2.62
N VAL A 103 12.26 -7.14 -2.71
CA VAL A 103 11.74 -6.39 -3.86
C VAL A 103 12.57 -5.14 -4.20
N PRO A 104 12.99 -4.27 -3.27
CA PRO A 104 13.85 -3.12 -3.59
C PRO A 104 15.18 -3.53 -4.22
N LEU A 105 15.76 -4.65 -3.78
CA LEU A 105 16.98 -5.21 -4.39
C LEU A 105 16.71 -5.72 -5.80
N GLY A 106 15.53 -6.32 -6.03
CA GLY A 106 15.09 -6.74 -7.35
C GLY A 106 14.95 -5.56 -8.32
N PHE A 107 14.33 -4.46 -7.89
CA PHE A 107 14.20 -3.26 -8.71
C PHE A 107 15.55 -2.64 -9.08
N SER A 108 16.49 -2.59 -8.15
CA SER A 108 17.82 -2.05 -8.39
C SER A 108 18.67 -2.94 -9.31
N ARG A 109 18.56 -4.27 -9.18
CA ARG A 109 19.40 -5.22 -9.92
C ARG A 109 18.86 -5.58 -11.29
N TRP A 110 17.53 -5.83 -11.39
CA TRP A 110 16.87 -6.35 -12.61
C TRP A 110 16.03 -5.29 -13.32
N GLY A 111 15.76 -4.17 -12.65
CA GLY A 111 14.87 -3.12 -13.15
C GLY A 111 13.39 -3.48 -13.00
N LEU A 112 12.53 -2.49 -13.24
CA LEU A 112 11.09 -2.59 -12.97
C LEU A 112 10.40 -3.64 -13.86
N ARG A 113 10.78 -3.75 -15.14
CA ARG A 113 10.16 -4.67 -16.11
C ARG A 113 10.32 -6.13 -15.71
N ILE A 114 11.55 -6.57 -15.44
CA ILE A 114 11.83 -7.97 -15.10
C ILE A 114 11.16 -8.32 -13.79
N SER A 115 11.19 -7.42 -12.82
CA SER A 115 10.53 -7.57 -11.53
C SER A 115 9.02 -7.76 -11.67
N CYS A 116 8.36 -6.98 -12.54
CA CYS A 116 6.93 -7.18 -12.84
C CYS A 116 6.65 -8.51 -13.56
N VAL A 117 7.54 -8.96 -14.44
CA VAL A 117 7.40 -10.28 -15.11
C VAL A 117 7.50 -11.41 -14.09
N ILE A 118 8.44 -11.35 -13.13
CA ILE A 118 8.55 -12.35 -12.04
C ILE A 118 7.26 -12.41 -11.22
N GLY A 119 6.73 -11.26 -10.78
CA GLY A 119 5.46 -11.20 -10.06
C GLY A 119 4.28 -11.73 -10.89
N SER A 120 4.21 -11.39 -12.17
CA SER A 120 3.16 -11.80 -13.10
C SER A 120 3.16 -13.31 -13.36
N LEU A 121 4.33 -13.92 -13.57
CA LEU A 121 4.48 -15.37 -13.71
C LEU A 121 4.06 -16.10 -12.42
N SER A 122 4.46 -15.58 -11.26
CA SER A 122 4.05 -16.14 -9.97
C SER A 122 2.52 -16.10 -9.81
N LEU A 123 1.89 -14.99 -10.18
CA LEU A 123 0.43 -14.83 -10.11
C LEU A 123 -0.29 -15.80 -11.07
N LEU A 124 0.26 -16.03 -12.27
CA LEU A 124 -0.27 -17.00 -13.22
C LEU A 124 -0.18 -18.44 -12.68
N ILE A 125 0.97 -18.83 -12.14
CA ILE A 125 1.18 -20.13 -11.49
C ILE A 125 0.18 -20.31 -10.33
N SER A 126 0.03 -19.30 -9.48
CA SER A 126 -0.95 -19.27 -8.39
C SER A 126 -2.35 -19.61 -8.86
N ALA A 127 -2.82 -18.94 -9.91
CA ALA A 127 -4.18 -19.08 -10.41
C ALA A 127 -4.50 -20.50 -10.85
N TRP A 128 -3.61 -21.14 -11.61
CA TRP A 128 -3.83 -22.49 -12.12
C TRP A 128 -3.62 -23.58 -11.06
N ILE A 129 -2.71 -23.41 -10.09
CA ILE A 129 -2.58 -24.33 -8.95
C ILE A 129 -3.87 -24.33 -8.12
N ARG A 130 -4.49 -23.17 -7.87
CA ARG A 130 -5.77 -23.09 -7.15
C ARG A 130 -6.91 -23.74 -7.91
N TYR A 131 -6.97 -23.55 -9.23
CA TYR A 131 -7.95 -24.25 -10.05
C TYR A 131 -7.76 -25.77 -10.01
N ALA A 132 -6.52 -26.26 -10.07
CA ALA A 132 -6.24 -27.69 -9.85
C ALA A 132 -6.70 -28.15 -8.45
N GLY A 133 -6.51 -27.32 -7.41
CA GLY A 133 -7.01 -27.61 -6.05
C GLY A 133 -8.53 -27.66 -5.93
N ALA A 134 -9.27 -27.04 -6.85
CA ALA A 134 -10.74 -27.10 -6.88
C ALA A 134 -11.27 -28.39 -7.57
N THR A 135 -10.42 -29.38 -7.91
CA THR A 135 -10.81 -30.62 -8.57
C THR A 135 -11.60 -31.53 -7.61
N PRO A 136 -12.79 -32.03 -8.01
CA PRO A 136 -13.67 -32.82 -7.13
C PRO A 136 -13.08 -34.15 -6.64
N SER A 137 -12.18 -34.78 -7.39
CA SER A 137 -11.55 -36.07 -7.05
C SER A 137 -10.51 -35.98 -5.92
N LEU A 138 -10.10 -34.76 -5.53
CA LEU A 138 -9.12 -34.57 -4.47
C LEU A 138 -9.76 -34.69 -3.09
N SER A 139 -9.02 -35.25 -2.12
CA SER A 139 -9.39 -35.21 -0.71
C SER A 139 -9.45 -33.77 -0.19
N PRO A 140 -10.23 -33.47 0.88
CA PRO A 140 -10.29 -32.12 1.46
C PRO A 140 -8.91 -31.53 1.82
N SER A 141 -8.01 -32.37 2.37
CA SER A 141 -6.64 -31.96 2.68
C SER A 141 -5.81 -31.67 1.41
N GLY A 142 -5.99 -32.44 0.33
CA GLY A 142 -5.32 -32.20 -0.95
C GLY A 142 -5.82 -30.92 -1.61
N ARG A 143 -7.13 -30.64 -1.58
CA ARG A 143 -7.72 -29.37 -2.04
C ARG A 143 -7.13 -28.19 -1.31
N TYR A 144 -7.15 -28.26 0.04
CA TYR A 144 -6.61 -27.21 0.87
C TYR A 144 -5.12 -26.95 0.62
N ALA A 145 -4.31 -28.00 0.46
CA ALA A 145 -2.88 -27.87 0.21
C ALA A 145 -2.61 -27.12 -1.10
N LEU A 146 -3.31 -27.44 -2.19
CA LEU A 146 -3.15 -26.76 -3.47
C LEU A 146 -3.66 -25.31 -3.43
N LEU A 147 -4.80 -25.06 -2.75
CA LEU A 147 -5.28 -23.70 -2.53
C LEU A 147 -4.26 -22.86 -1.77
N LEU A 148 -3.69 -23.41 -0.68
CA LEU A 148 -2.69 -22.72 0.13
C LEU A 148 -1.40 -22.47 -0.66
N ILE A 149 -0.89 -23.44 -1.41
CA ILE A 149 0.28 -23.27 -2.28
C ILE A 149 0.01 -22.15 -3.31
N GLY A 150 -1.17 -22.15 -3.92
CA GLY A 150 -1.57 -21.06 -4.82
C GLY A 150 -1.56 -19.69 -4.12
N GLN A 151 -2.06 -19.58 -2.89
CA GLN A 151 -2.03 -18.33 -2.14
C GLN A 151 -0.61 -17.91 -1.73
N ILE A 152 0.29 -18.85 -1.46
CA ILE A 152 1.72 -18.56 -1.26
C ILE A 152 2.30 -17.87 -2.50
N PHE A 153 2.00 -18.37 -3.71
CA PHE A 153 2.44 -17.72 -4.95
C PHE A 153 1.78 -16.34 -5.16
N THR A 154 0.54 -16.13 -4.73
CA THR A 154 -0.09 -14.80 -4.71
C THR A 154 0.66 -13.86 -3.76
N GLY A 155 0.97 -14.30 -2.54
CA GLY A 155 1.74 -13.53 -1.56
C GLY A 155 3.15 -13.19 -2.04
N PHE A 156 3.77 -14.07 -2.81
CA PHE A 156 5.04 -13.78 -3.48
C PHE A 156 4.88 -12.72 -4.60
N ALA A 157 3.79 -12.74 -5.34
CA ALA A 157 3.55 -11.81 -6.44
C ALA A 157 3.22 -10.38 -5.98
N GLN A 158 2.46 -10.24 -4.91
CA GLN A 158 1.85 -8.97 -4.48
C GLN A 158 2.86 -7.84 -4.20
N PRO A 159 3.99 -8.06 -3.50
CA PRO A 159 4.95 -6.99 -3.22
C PRO A 159 5.58 -6.38 -4.48
N TRP A 160 5.77 -7.16 -5.56
CA TRP A 160 6.36 -6.68 -6.81
C TRP A 160 5.50 -5.60 -7.49
N PHE A 161 4.20 -5.57 -7.23
CA PHE A 161 3.29 -4.59 -7.80
C PHE A 161 2.96 -3.45 -6.84
N GLN A 162 2.76 -3.74 -5.55
CA GLN A 162 2.39 -2.72 -4.57
C GLN A 162 3.53 -1.76 -4.22
N ILE A 163 4.75 -2.29 -4.03
CA ILE A 163 5.93 -1.48 -3.69
C ILE A 163 6.38 -0.61 -4.87
N LEU A 164 6.06 -1.04 -6.09
CA LEU A 164 6.46 -0.39 -7.33
C LEU A 164 5.86 1.03 -7.50
N GLY A 165 4.68 1.30 -6.95
CA GLY A 165 3.90 2.52 -7.24
C GLY A 165 4.71 3.82 -7.14
N PRO A 166 5.25 4.18 -5.97
CA PRO A 166 6.06 5.39 -5.82
C PRO A 166 7.33 5.39 -6.68
N LYS A 167 7.97 4.23 -6.88
CA LYS A 167 9.17 4.13 -7.72
C LYS A 167 8.86 4.35 -9.20
N TYR A 168 7.76 3.76 -9.69
CA TYR A 168 7.34 3.96 -11.08
C TYR A 168 6.96 5.42 -11.36
N SER A 169 6.21 6.04 -10.45
CA SER A 169 5.81 7.43 -10.58
C SER A 169 7.01 8.37 -10.56
N GLU A 170 8.00 8.16 -9.70
CA GLU A 170 9.27 8.90 -9.67
C GLU A 170 10.06 8.77 -10.98
N THR A 171 10.09 7.57 -11.54
CA THR A 171 10.88 7.27 -12.75
C THR A 171 10.26 7.82 -14.03
N TRP A 172 8.92 7.89 -14.12
CA TRP A 172 8.19 8.14 -15.37
C TRP A 172 7.40 9.45 -15.39
N PHE A 173 7.11 10.06 -14.24
CA PHE A 173 6.27 11.25 -14.13
C PHE A 173 7.05 12.45 -13.59
N ASP A 174 6.63 13.63 -14.02
CA ASP A 174 7.08 14.92 -13.48
C ASP A 174 6.47 15.18 -12.08
N LEU A 175 6.93 16.26 -11.43
CA LEU A 175 6.45 16.60 -10.07
C LEU A 175 4.93 16.82 -10.00
N ARG A 176 4.30 17.31 -11.10
CA ARG A 176 2.85 17.55 -11.15
C ARG A 176 2.05 16.27 -11.26
N GLY A 177 2.56 15.28 -12.00
CA GLY A 177 1.86 14.01 -12.25
C GLY A 177 2.23 12.88 -11.29
N ARG A 178 3.30 13.02 -10.51
CA ARG A 178 3.87 11.97 -9.64
C ARG A 178 2.86 11.48 -8.58
N THR A 179 2.29 12.40 -7.81
CA THR A 179 1.34 12.08 -6.73
C THR A 179 0.11 11.38 -7.28
N THR A 180 -0.45 11.89 -8.39
CA THR A 180 -1.61 11.26 -9.06
C THR A 180 -1.28 9.86 -9.57
N ALA A 181 -0.12 9.66 -10.19
CA ALA A 181 0.29 8.33 -10.67
C ALA A 181 0.48 7.35 -9.51
N THR A 182 1.13 7.78 -8.41
CA THR A 182 1.27 6.97 -7.18
C THR A 182 -0.10 6.60 -6.62
N MET A 183 -1.04 7.54 -6.54
CA MET A 183 -2.38 7.33 -6.06
C MET A 183 -3.11 6.28 -6.91
N VAL A 184 -3.13 6.43 -8.23
CA VAL A 184 -3.80 5.52 -9.17
C VAL A 184 -3.27 4.09 -9.04
N ILE A 185 -1.95 3.92 -8.89
CA ILE A 185 -1.34 2.60 -8.67
C ILE A 185 -1.71 2.05 -7.29
N ALA A 186 -1.68 2.87 -6.25
CA ALA A 186 -1.94 2.45 -4.87
C ALA A 186 -3.38 1.95 -4.66
N ILE A 187 -4.36 2.61 -5.30
CA ILE A 187 -5.78 2.21 -5.20
C ILE A 187 -6.13 1.01 -6.10
N ALA A 188 -5.30 0.64 -7.05
CA ALA A 188 -5.59 -0.43 -8.00
C ALA A 188 -5.73 -1.82 -7.31
N ASN A 189 -4.89 -2.13 -6.32
CA ASN A 189 -5.01 -3.39 -5.56
C ASN A 189 -6.30 -3.45 -4.74
N PRO A 190 -6.68 -2.42 -3.96
CA PRO A 190 -8.00 -2.32 -3.34
C PRO A 190 -9.18 -2.44 -4.31
N ILE A 191 -9.11 -1.88 -5.53
CA ILE A 191 -10.15 -2.09 -6.54
C ILE A 191 -10.33 -3.58 -6.82
N GLY A 192 -9.24 -4.32 -6.99
CA GLY A 192 -9.27 -5.76 -7.16
C GLY A 192 -9.90 -6.47 -5.96
N ALA A 193 -9.56 -6.05 -4.74
CA ALA A 193 -10.15 -6.57 -3.51
C ALA A 193 -11.67 -6.34 -3.44
N ALA A 194 -12.17 -5.15 -3.83
CA ALA A 194 -13.60 -4.86 -3.93
C ALA A 194 -14.30 -5.74 -4.96
N LEU A 195 -13.70 -5.84 -6.14
CA LEU A 195 -14.23 -6.68 -7.21
C LEU A 195 -14.32 -8.16 -6.79
N SER A 196 -13.34 -8.66 -6.03
CA SER A 196 -13.39 -10.03 -5.52
C SER A 196 -14.57 -10.24 -4.57
N GLN A 197 -14.84 -9.29 -3.69
CA GLN A 197 -15.93 -9.37 -2.73
C GLN A 197 -17.32 -9.30 -3.40
N LEU A 198 -17.42 -8.56 -4.51
CA LEU A 198 -18.66 -8.45 -5.25
C LEU A 198 -18.90 -9.60 -6.24
N ILE A 199 -17.83 -10.08 -6.89
CA ILE A 199 -17.93 -11.04 -8.00
C ILE A 199 -17.87 -12.49 -7.48
N ALA A 200 -17.06 -12.80 -6.47
CA ALA A 200 -16.88 -14.17 -6.03
C ALA A 200 -18.19 -14.82 -5.51
N PRO A 201 -19.08 -14.14 -4.76
CA PRO A 201 -20.35 -14.70 -4.33
C PRO A 201 -21.35 -14.93 -5.47
N ALA A 202 -21.22 -14.26 -6.61
CA ALA A 202 -22.14 -14.37 -7.74
C ALA A 202 -22.13 -15.74 -8.43
N PHE A 203 -21.15 -16.61 -8.11
CA PHE A 203 -21.04 -17.94 -8.69
C PHE A 203 -21.65 -19.00 -7.78
N SER A 204 -22.43 -19.92 -8.37
CA SER A 204 -23.08 -21.03 -7.65
C SER A 204 -22.10 -22.11 -7.15
N SER A 205 -20.87 -22.17 -7.68
CA SER A 205 -19.84 -23.14 -7.32
C SER A 205 -18.49 -22.43 -7.14
N VAL A 206 -17.80 -22.76 -6.05
CA VAL A 206 -16.45 -22.24 -5.78
C VAL A 206 -15.47 -22.63 -6.89
N ARG A 207 -15.61 -23.84 -7.45
CA ARG A 207 -14.78 -24.29 -8.57
C ARG A 207 -14.91 -23.38 -9.79
N THR A 208 -16.14 -23.04 -10.17
CA THR A 208 -16.40 -22.15 -11.32
C THR A 208 -15.84 -20.75 -11.06
N SER A 209 -16.01 -20.23 -9.85
CA SER A 209 -15.47 -18.92 -9.47
C SER A 209 -13.94 -18.88 -9.58
N VAL A 210 -13.26 -19.92 -9.11
CA VAL A 210 -11.78 -20.03 -9.21
C VAL A 210 -11.32 -20.18 -10.67
N LEU A 211 -12.08 -20.87 -11.53
CA LEU A 211 -11.77 -20.94 -12.97
C LEU A 211 -11.83 -19.55 -13.63
N ILE A 212 -12.89 -18.78 -13.36
CA ILE A 212 -13.03 -17.42 -13.90
C ILE A 212 -11.87 -16.54 -13.42
N LEU A 213 -11.51 -16.63 -12.13
CA LEU A 213 -10.35 -15.94 -11.61
C LEU A 213 -9.05 -16.31 -12.31
N ALA A 214 -8.86 -17.62 -12.63
CA ALA A 214 -7.68 -18.08 -13.35
C ALA A 214 -7.63 -17.54 -14.79
N ILE A 215 -8.76 -17.48 -15.48
CA ILE A 215 -8.87 -16.91 -16.83
C ILE A 215 -8.54 -15.40 -16.78
N VAL A 216 -9.15 -14.64 -15.87
CA VAL A 216 -8.90 -13.19 -15.71
C VAL A 216 -7.42 -12.93 -15.41
N THR A 217 -6.81 -13.74 -14.53
CA THR A 217 -5.39 -13.66 -14.22
C THR A 217 -4.53 -13.92 -15.46
N SER A 218 -4.90 -14.92 -16.27
CA SER A 218 -4.17 -15.30 -17.51
C SER A 218 -4.22 -14.20 -18.57
N VAL A 219 -5.33 -13.47 -18.65
CA VAL A 219 -5.48 -12.33 -19.59
C VAL A 219 -4.67 -11.12 -19.13
N ALA A 220 -4.62 -10.87 -17.82
CA ALA A 220 -3.91 -9.71 -17.28
C ALA A 220 -2.39 -9.92 -17.19
N ALA A 221 -1.91 -11.13 -16.93
CA ALA A 221 -0.49 -11.42 -16.70
C ALA A 221 0.45 -10.91 -17.81
N PRO A 222 0.14 -11.02 -19.12
CA PRO A 222 0.99 -10.51 -20.19
C PRO A 222 1.20 -9.00 -20.19
N THR A 223 0.37 -8.22 -19.48
CA THR A 223 0.52 -6.76 -19.41
C THR A 223 1.82 -6.33 -18.74
N ALA A 224 2.49 -7.20 -17.97
CA ALA A 224 3.83 -6.98 -17.44
C ALA A 224 4.87 -6.60 -18.51
N ILE A 225 4.69 -7.08 -19.75
CA ILE A 225 5.60 -6.83 -20.87
C ILE A 225 5.59 -5.35 -21.29
N PHE A 226 4.46 -4.65 -21.08
CA PHE A 226 4.32 -3.25 -21.44
C PHE A 226 5.01 -2.29 -20.46
N ILE A 227 5.38 -2.77 -19.27
CA ILE A 227 6.05 -1.99 -18.24
C ILE A 227 7.52 -1.85 -18.62
N ALA A 228 7.96 -0.64 -18.89
CA ALA A 228 9.37 -0.37 -19.18
C ALA A 228 10.13 0.07 -17.93
N SER A 229 11.40 -0.33 -17.81
CA SER A 229 12.19 -0.09 -16.59
C SER A 229 12.50 1.39 -16.37
N LYS A 230 12.88 2.12 -17.43
CA LYS A 230 13.22 3.55 -17.37
C LYS A 230 12.97 4.24 -18.71
N PRO A 231 12.68 5.55 -18.72
CA PRO A 231 12.63 6.33 -19.94
C PRO A 231 14.06 6.60 -20.47
N PRO A 232 14.22 6.92 -21.78
CA PRO A 232 15.51 7.29 -22.35
C PRO A 232 16.11 8.55 -21.70
N ILE A 233 15.27 9.56 -21.43
CA ILE A 233 15.63 10.78 -20.71
C ILE A 233 14.70 10.88 -19.49
N PRO A 234 15.24 11.06 -18.28
CA PRO A 234 14.44 11.13 -17.06
C PRO A 234 13.54 12.38 -17.05
N PRO A 235 12.38 12.33 -16.36
CA PRO A 235 11.43 13.44 -16.28
C PRO A 235 11.80 14.49 -15.23
N THR A 236 12.64 14.14 -14.24
CA THR A 236 13.01 15.02 -13.11
C THR A 236 14.42 14.72 -12.63
N TYR A 237 14.97 15.60 -11.80
CA TYR A 237 16.26 15.40 -11.13
C TYR A 237 16.26 14.13 -10.25
N ALA A 238 15.25 13.94 -9.40
CA ALA A 238 15.13 12.74 -8.57
C ALA A 238 15.04 11.45 -9.41
N GLY A 239 14.37 11.49 -10.57
CA GLY A 239 14.31 10.35 -11.49
C GLY A 239 15.62 10.04 -12.21
N SER A 240 16.59 10.98 -12.24
CA SER A 240 17.91 10.79 -12.85
C SER A 240 18.94 10.15 -11.91
N HIS A 241 18.72 10.22 -10.59
CA HIS A 241 19.66 9.72 -9.59
C HIS A 241 19.21 8.34 -9.05
N PRO A 242 20.17 7.43 -8.81
CA PRO A 242 19.84 6.17 -8.16
C PRO A 242 19.39 6.40 -6.72
N SER A 243 18.36 5.68 -6.28
CA SER A 243 17.91 5.72 -4.89
C SER A 243 19.00 5.15 -3.96
N PRO A 244 19.15 5.69 -2.74
CA PRO A 244 20.07 5.14 -1.77
C PRO A 244 19.78 3.65 -1.49
N PRO A 245 20.79 2.79 -1.32
CA PRO A 245 20.57 1.39 -0.96
C PRO A 245 19.79 1.25 0.34
N ALA A 246 18.87 0.28 0.43
CA ALA A 246 18.03 0.06 1.62
C ALA A 246 18.83 -0.03 2.93
N ILE A 247 20.04 -0.64 2.90
CA ILE A 247 20.90 -0.76 4.08
C ILE A 247 21.35 0.60 4.63
N GLN A 248 21.59 1.59 3.76
CA GLN A 248 21.95 2.96 4.19
C GLN A 248 20.77 3.63 4.89
N ILE A 249 19.56 3.43 4.40
CA ILE A 249 18.34 3.98 5.00
C ILE A 249 18.09 3.35 6.37
N PHE A 250 18.26 2.03 6.52
CA PHE A 250 18.18 1.38 7.83
C PHE A 250 19.23 1.90 8.81
N ARG A 251 20.47 2.13 8.36
CA ARG A 251 21.52 2.75 9.19
C ARG A 251 21.15 4.18 9.58
N ALA A 252 20.62 4.97 8.64
CA ALA A 252 20.16 6.33 8.90
C ALA A 252 19.01 6.33 9.93
N PHE A 253 18.07 5.40 9.81
CA PHE A 253 16.97 5.25 10.74
C PHE A 253 17.44 4.92 12.17
N ILE A 254 18.43 4.03 12.33
CA ILE A 254 19.02 3.67 13.63
C ILE A 254 20.01 4.76 14.14
N GLY A 255 20.38 5.73 13.28
CA GLY A 255 21.34 6.79 13.63
C GLY A 255 22.80 6.41 13.49
N LYS A 256 23.09 5.36 12.73
CA LYS A 256 24.45 4.85 12.47
C LYS A 256 24.91 5.11 11.02
N SER A 257 24.51 6.26 10.45
CA SER A 257 24.98 6.65 9.10
C SER A 257 26.49 6.85 9.09
N ARG A 258 27.14 6.36 8.04
CA ARG A 258 28.57 6.61 7.78
C ARG A 258 28.74 7.94 7.06
N GLN A 259 29.98 8.46 7.05
CA GLN A 259 30.32 9.68 6.33
C GLN A 259 30.04 9.47 4.81
N GLY A 260 29.27 10.37 4.18
CA GLY A 260 28.85 10.24 2.78
C GLY A 260 27.60 9.38 2.54
N GLU A 261 27.03 8.72 3.57
CA GLU A 261 25.73 8.03 3.48
C GLU A 261 24.55 8.97 3.77
N THR A 262 23.37 8.54 3.36
CA THR A 262 22.10 9.24 3.69
C THR A 262 21.98 9.42 5.20
N PHE A 263 21.67 10.63 5.64
CA PHE A 263 21.46 10.99 7.03
C PHE A 263 19.98 11.28 7.29
N MET A 264 19.47 10.84 8.44
CA MET A 264 18.13 11.17 8.94
C MET A 264 18.27 11.87 10.30
N SER A 265 17.71 13.06 10.42
CA SER A 265 17.59 13.77 11.68
C SER A 265 16.72 12.98 12.68
N LEU A 266 16.84 13.29 13.98
CA LEU A 266 15.97 12.65 14.98
C LEU A 266 14.49 12.89 14.68
N ARG A 267 14.17 14.06 14.11
CA ARG A 267 12.81 14.42 13.73
C ARG A 267 12.30 13.56 12.57
N GLU A 268 13.06 13.40 11.51
CA GLU A 268 12.71 12.54 10.38
C GLU A 268 12.52 11.07 10.82
N ARG A 269 13.34 10.59 11.76
CA ARG A 269 13.16 9.22 12.33
C ARG A 269 11.85 9.10 13.10
N LEU A 270 11.50 10.12 13.90
CA LEU A 270 10.21 10.15 14.61
C LEU A 270 9.04 10.18 13.62
N ASP A 271 9.09 11.04 12.60
CA ASP A 271 8.06 11.13 11.58
C ASP A 271 7.91 9.79 10.82
N MET A 272 9.03 9.16 10.43
CA MET A 272 9.00 7.83 9.79
C MET A 272 8.40 6.76 10.72
N THR A 273 8.74 6.77 12.01
CA THR A 273 8.18 5.83 13.00
C THR A 273 6.67 6.03 13.13
N ILE A 274 6.20 7.27 13.26
CA ILE A 274 4.78 7.59 13.38
C ILE A 274 4.03 7.14 12.12
N VAL A 275 4.53 7.48 10.93
CA VAL A 275 3.88 7.09 9.66
C VAL A 275 3.86 5.57 9.50
N THR A 276 4.95 4.88 9.86
CA THR A 276 5.03 3.41 9.80
C THR A 276 4.02 2.75 10.73
N LEU A 277 3.89 3.22 11.97
CA LEU A 277 2.92 2.70 12.94
C LEU A 277 1.48 2.96 12.49
N LEU A 278 1.17 4.18 12.03
CA LEU A 278 -0.15 4.54 11.52
C LEU A 278 -0.52 3.71 10.28
N PHE A 279 0.37 3.66 9.31
CA PHE A 279 0.16 2.86 8.09
C PHE A 279 -0.05 1.38 8.43
N GLY A 280 0.83 0.83 9.28
CA GLY A 280 0.73 -0.54 9.74
C GLY A 280 -0.59 -0.85 10.42
N ALA A 281 -1.01 -0.03 11.40
CA ALA A 281 -2.23 -0.24 12.14
C ALA A 281 -3.48 -0.16 11.25
N PHE A 282 -3.58 0.86 10.38
CA PHE A 282 -4.77 1.02 9.53
C PHE A 282 -4.83 0.03 8.39
N VAL A 283 -3.73 -0.25 7.71
CA VAL A 283 -3.68 -1.29 6.66
C VAL A 283 -3.92 -2.68 7.28
N GLY A 284 -3.33 -2.95 8.44
CA GLY A 284 -3.55 -4.20 9.16
C GLY A 284 -5.00 -4.39 9.58
N ALA A 285 -5.62 -3.36 10.16
CA ALA A 285 -7.03 -3.38 10.56
C ALA A 285 -7.96 -3.53 9.34
N PHE A 286 -7.71 -2.79 8.26
CA PHE A 286 -8.46 -2.92 7.01
C PHE A 286 -8.37 -4.35 6.43
N SER A 287 -7.17 -4.90 6.37
CA SER A 287 -6.93 -6.25 5.83
C SER A 287 -7.62 -7.32 6.68
N ALA A 288 -7.49 -7.25 8.00
CA ALA A 288 -8.12 -8.22 8.90
C ALA A 288 -9.64 -8.14 8.85
N PHE A 289 -10.20 -6.93 8.86
CA PHE A 289 -11.63 -6.72 8.67
C PHE A 289 -12.11 -7.30 7.33
N SER A 290 -11.40 -7.06 6.24
CA SER A 290 -11.75 -7.59 4.92
C SER A 290 -11.65 -9.11 4.82
N ILE A 291 -10.67 -9.73 5.49
CA ILE A 291 -10.51 -11.19 5.52
C ILE A 291 -11.62 -11.84 6.36
N LEU A 292 -12.00 -11.24 7.48
CA LEU A 292 -12.95 -11.79 8.45
C LEU A 292 -14.39 -11.27 8.24
N ILE A 293 -14.64 -10.45 7.22
CA ILE A 293 -15.91 -9.72 7.03
C ILE A 293 -17.15 -10.64 7.11
N ASN A 294 -17.09 -11.79 6.49
CA ASN A 294 -18.19 -12.77 6.51
C ASN A 294 -18.45 -13.28 7.92
N GLN A 295 -17.39 -13.55 8.70
CA GLN A 295 -17.51 -14.05 10.07
C GLN A 295 -17.95 -12.96 11.06
N ILE A 296 -17.62 -11.70 10.80
CA ILE A 296 -18.06 -10.57 11.61
C ILE A 296 -19.57 -10.38 11.47
N PHE A 297 -20.13 -10.52 10.26
CA PHE A 297 -21.52 -10.22 9.98
C PHE A 297 -22.46 -11.42 10.07
N ALA A 298 -22.01 -12.62 9.75
CA ALA A 298 -22.85 -13.83 9.72
C ALA A 298 -23.57 -14.11 11.04
N PRO A 299 -22.98 -13.97 12.24
CA PRO A 299 -23.67 -14.19 13.51
C PRO A 299 -24.89 -13.29 13.72
N TYR A 300 -24.88 -12.10 13.11
CA TYR A 300 -25.98 -11.13 13.20
C TYR A 300 -27.03 -11.27 12.11
N GLY A 301 -26.99 -12.37 11.33
CA GLY A 301 -27.99 -12.70 10.31
C GLY A 301 -27.76 -12.10 8.93
N TYR A 302 -26.60 -11.52 8.67
CA TYR A 302 -26.25 -11.03 7.32
C TYR A 302 -25.77 -12.17 6.42
N SER A 303 -26.27 -12.21 5.19
CA SER A 303 -25.84 -13.20 4.20
C SER A 303 -24.40 -12.90 3.72
N SER A 304 -23.76 -13.89 3.08
CA SER A 304 -22.45 -13.70 2.44
C SER A 304 -22.49 -12.62 1.36
N ASP A 305 -23.57 -12.52 0.62
CA ASP A 305 -23.78 -11.46 -0.38
C ASP A 305 -23.86 -10.09 0.27
N ALA A 306 -24.61 -9.94 1.38
CA ALA A 306 -24.69 -8.69 2.11
C ALA A 306 -23.32 -8.27 2.68
N ALA A 307 -22.58 -9.21 3.26
CA ALA A 307 -21.22 -8.96 3.75
C ALA A 307 -20.27 -8.55 2.60
N GLY A 308 -20.35 -9.23 1.45
CA GLY A 308 -19.59 -8.88 0.24
C GLY A 308 -19.93 -7.49 -0.29
N ILE A 309 -21.21 -7.13 -0.35
CA ILE A 309 -21.66 -5.78 -0.76
C ILE A 309 -21.14 -4.71 0.20
N MET A 310 -21.21 -4.93 1.51
CA MET A 310 -20.67 -4.00 2.51
C MET A 310 -19.16 -3.78 2.34
N GLY A 311 -18.38 -4.85 2.15
CA GLY A 311 -16.97 -4.76 1.84
C GLY A 311 -16.68 -4.07 0.51
N GLY A 312 -17.48 -4.36 -0.51
CA GLY A 312 -17.42 -3.68 -1.80
C GLY A 312 -17.70 -2.18 -1.68
N VAL A 313 -18.76 -1.78 -0.95
CA VAL A 313 -19.11 -0.37 -0.71
C VAL A 313 -18.00 0.37 0.04
N LEU A 314 -17.42 -0.23 1.07
CA LEU A 314 -16.28 0.35 1.79
C LEU A 314 -15.16 0.75 0.82
N ILE A 315 -14.77 -0.16 -0.07
CA ILE A 315 -13.66 0.07 -0.98
C ILE A 315 -14.06 1.03 -2.12
N LEU A 316 -15.22 0.83 -2.75
CA LEU A 316 -15.67 1.68 -3.86
C LEU A 316 -15.95 3.12 -3.44
N ALA A 317 -16.63 3.31 -2.29
CA ALA A 317 -16.83 4.64 -1.72
C ALA A 317 -15.50 5.31 -1.37
N GLY A 318 -14.55 4.53 -0.87
CA GLY A 318 -13.18 5.00 -0.61
C GLY A 318 -12.46 5.49 -1.86
N ILE A 319 -12.57 4.75 -2.97
CA ILE A 319 -11.97 5.12 -4.25
C ILE A 319 -12.59 6.41 -4.79
N VAL A 320 -13.92 6.50 -4.80
CA VAL A 320 -14.64 7.70 -5.24
C VAL A 320 -14.29 8.89 -4.34
N GLY A 321 -14.31 8.69 -3.03
CA GLY A 321 -13.94 9.72 -2.05
C GLY A 321 -12.49 10.21 -2.23
N ALA A 322 -11.54 9.29 -2.40
CA ALA A 322 -10.15 9.64 -2.67
C ALA A 322 -9.98 10.40 -4.00
N ALA A 323 -10.69 10.00 -5.05
CA ALA A 323 -10.68 10.70 -6.34
C ALA A 323 -11.21 12.13 -6.26
N ILE A 324 -12.20 12.40 -5.41
CA ILE A 324 -12.75 13.74 -5.17
C ILE A 324 -11.84 14.55 -4.23
N LEU A 325 -11.38 13.94 -3.14
CA LEU A 325 -10.62 14.64 -2.11
C LEU A 325 -9.16 14.88 -2.51
N SER A 326 -8.55 13.98 -3.31
CA SER A 326 -7.14 14.11 -3.70
C SER A 326 -6.84 15.43 -4.44
N PRO A 327 -7.61 15.86 -5.45
CA PRO A 327 -7.40 17.17 -6.08
C PRO A 327 -7.61 18.35 -5.12
N VAL A 328 -8.52 18.20 -4.15
CA VAL A 328 -8.75 19.22 -3.12
C VAL A 328 -7.53 19.31 -2.20
N PHE A 329 -7.01 18.19 -1.75
CA PHE A 329 -5.79 18.16 -0.95
C PHE A 329 -4.57 18.64 -1.75
N ASP A 330 -4.42 18.24 -3.01
CA ASP A 330 -3.34 18.71 -3.87
C ASP A 330 -3.40 20.24 -4.09
N ARG A 331 -4.58 20.82 -4.14
CA ARG A 331 -4.73 22.26 -4.35
C ARG A 331 -4.51 23.09 -3.09
N TYR A 332 -5.00 22.61 -1.93
CA TYR A 332 -5.05 23.39 -0.68
C TYR A 332 -4.05 22.91 0.37
N LEU A 333 -3.65 21.65 0.34
CA LEU A 333 -2.84 21.01 1.38
C LEU A 333 -1.53 20.38 0.86
N THR A 334 -1.11 20.72 -0.37
CA THR A 334 0.10 20.16 -1.01
C THR A 334 1.36 20.31 -0.15
N HIS A 335 1.46 21.42 0.60
CA HIS A 335 2.55 21.70 1.54
C HIS A 335 2.24 21.26 2.97
N HIS A 336 1.07 20.61 3.23
CA HIS A 336 0.57 20.31 4.55
C HIS A 336 0.02 18.88 4.67
N LEU A 337 0.74 17.90 4.11
CA LEU A 337 0.35 16.48 4.15
C LEU A 337 0.11 15.99 5.58
N ALA A 338 0.92 16.46 6.54
CA ALA A 338 0.74 16.13 7.94
C ALA A 338 -0.59 16.65 8.52
N LEU A 339 -1.10 17.81 8.05
CA LEU A 339 -2.39 18.35 8.50
C LEU A 339 -3.54 17.48 7.99
N ALA A 340 -3.48 17.02 6.73
CA ALA A 340 -4.47 16.08 6.19
C ALA A 340 -4.51 14.79 7.02
N ALA A 341 -3.35 14.25 7.38
CA ALA A 341 -3.27 13.08 8.26
C ALA A 341 -3.88 13.35 9.65
N LYS A 342 -3.62 14.52 10.26
CA LYS A 342 -4.17 14.91 11.58
C LYS A 342 -5.69 15.05 11.60
N ILE A 343 -6.33 15.27 10.46
CA ILE A 343 -7.80 15.33 10.32
C ILE A 343 -8.38 13.94 10.09
N LEU A 344 -7.80 13.20 9.13
CA LEU A 344 -8.37 11.93 8.66
C LEU A 344 -8.09 10.76 9.61
N VAL A 345 -6.93 10.74 10.29
CA VAL A 345 -6.58 9.65 11.22
C VAL A 345 -7.53 9.54 12.41
N PRO A 346 -7.88 10.63 13.14
CA PRO A 346 -8.88 10.55 14.21
C PRO A 346 -10.26 10.14 13.70
N LEU A 347 -10.67 10.62 12.53
CA LEU A 347 -11.95 10.25 11.91
C LEU A 347 -11.98 8.74 11.60
N LEU A 348 -10.92 8.20 11.05
CA LEU A 348 -10.78 6.78 10.75
C LEU A 348 -10.78 5.92 12.02
N ALA A 349 -10.05 6.35 13.06
CA ALA A 349 -10.02 5.66 14.35
C ALA A 349 -11.41 5.65 15.02
N ALA A 350 -12.12 6.78 15.01
CA ALA A 350 -13.50 6.87 15.51
C ALA A 350 -14.44 5.93 14.77
N SER A 351 -14.27 5.74 13.45
CA SER A 351 -15.07 4.84 12.64
C SER A 351 -14.82 3.37 12.99
N TYR A 352 -13.58 2.96 13.28
CA TYR A 352 -13.29 1.61 13.79
C TYR A 352 -13.87 1.37 15.18
N ILE A 353 -13.92 2.40 16.04
CA ILE A 353 -14.61 2.31 17.34
C ILE A 353 -16.12 2.20 17.13
N ALA A 354 -16.70 2.96 16.20
CA ALA A 354 -18.14 2.90 15.90
C ALA A 354 -18.61 1.50 15.46
N LEU A 355 -17.76 0.75 14.73
CA LEU A 355 -18.06 -0.62 14.35
C LEU A 355 -18.44 -1.53 15.53
N ILE A 356 -17.89 -1.28 16.73
CA ILE A 356 -18.15 -2.09 17.93
C ILE A 356 -19.65 -2.13 18.24
N TRP A 357 -20.35 -1.00 18.06
CA TRP A 357 -21.77 -0.89 18.34
C TRP A 357 -22.65 -0.99 17.11
N ASP A 358 -22.11 -0.73 15.92
CA ASP A 358 -22.87 -0.77 14.66
C ASP A 358 -23.06 -2.20 14.15
N VAL A 359 -22.17 -3.13 14.48
CA VAL A 359 -22.29 -4.54 14.11
C VAL A 359 -23.36 -5.21 14.99
N ARG A 360 -24.62 -5.09 14.54
CA ARG A 360 -25.82 -5.65 15.16
C ARG A 360 -26.85 -6.01 14.09
N ALA A 361 -27.80 -6.88 14.44
CA ALA A 361 -28.86 -7.30 13.51
C ALA A 361 -29.67 -6.11 12.96
N ASN A 362 -30.01 -6.16 11.68
CA ASN A 362 -30.87 -5.19 10.97
C ASN A 362 -30.35 -3.73 10.95
N ASN A 363 -29.06 -3.48 11.15
CA ASN A 363 -28.46 -2.13 11.13
C ASN A 363 -27.75 -1.82 9.81
N TYR A 364 -28.39 -2.07 8.66
CA TYR A 364 -27.77 -1.81 7.35
C TYR A 364 -27.34 -0.35 7.17
N ALA A 365 -28.18 0.61 7.57
CA ALA A 365 -27.90 2.04 7.38
C ALA A 365 -26.66 2.50 8.14
N GLY A 366 -26.54 2.15 9.43
CA GLY A 366 -25.35 2.49 10.25
C GLY A 366 -24.09 1.87 9.66
N LEU A 367 -24.13 0.58 9.34
CA LEU A 367 -22.99 -0.13 8.74
C LEU A 367 -22.54 0.51 7.44
N TYR A 368 -23.46 0.85 6.50
CA TYR A 368 -23.07 1.51 5.26
C TYR A 368 -22.42 2.88 5.49
N VAL A 369 -22.91 3.68 6.45
CA VAL A 369 -22.32 4.97 6.78
C VAL A 369 -20.89 4.77 7.30
N VAL A 370 -20.69 3.85 8.25
CA VAL A 370 -19.36 3.57 8.81
C VAL A 370 -18.42 3.00 7.73
N MET A 371 -18.88 2.10 6.87
CA MET A 371 -18.09 1.56 5.76
C MET A 371 -17.63 2.67 4.81
N VAL A 372 -18.53 3.59 4.43
CA VAL A 372 -18.18 4.74 3.57
C VAL A 372 -17.11 5.61 4.23
N VAL A 373 -17.26 5.94 5.52
CA VAL A 373 -16.29 6.80 6.21
C VAL A 373 -14.93 6.12 6.33
N ILE A 374 -14.89 4.83 6.72
CA ILE A 374 -13.65 4.04 6.76
C ILE A 374 -12.98 4.03 5.38
N GLY A 375 -13.76 3.76 4.32
CA GLY A 375 -13.25 3.72 2.96
C GLY A 375 -12.63 5.04 2.53
N VAL A 376 -13.40 6.12 2.61
CA VAL A 376 -12.97 7.47 2.18
C VAL A 376 -11.72 7.91 2.94
N ALA A 377 -11.69 7.77 4.25
CA ALA A 377 -10.54 8.16 5.07
C ALA A 377 -9.30 7.29 4.75
N SER A 378 -9.47 5.97 4.66
CA SER A 378 -8.36 5.03 4.40
C SER A 378 -7.70 5.28 3.04
N PHE A 379 -8.50 5.38 1.96
CA PHE A 379 -7.95 5.53 0.61
C PHE A 379 -7.42 6.93 0.31
N THR A 380 -7.89 7.94 1.04
CA THR A 380 -7.29 9.28 0.99
C THR A 380 -5.95 9.32 1.75
N LEU A 381 -5.85 8.62 2.90
CA LEU A 381 -4.63 8.55 3.69
C LEU A 381 -3.52 7.71 3.04
N LEU A 382 -3.87 6.70 2.26
CA LEU A 382 -2.92 5.76 1.67
C LEU A 382 -1.81 6.45 0.84
N PRO A 383 -2.11 7.27 -0.18
CA PRO A 383 -1.09 7.97 -0.95
C PRO A 383 -0.35 9.03 -0.11
N ILE A 384 -1.01 9.68 0.85
CA ILE A 384 -0.39 10.66 1.75
C ILE A 384 0.71 10.00 2.59
N ALA A 385 0.44 8.83 3.16
CA ALA A 385 1.41 8.11 3.97
C ALA A 385 2.61 7.62 3.13
N LEU A 386 2.36 7.11 1.92
CA LEU A 386 3.42 6.71 0.98
C LEU A 386 4.29 7.89 0.58
N GLU A 387 3.71 9.06 0.31
CA GLU A 387 4.46 10.28 -0.05
C GLU A 387 5.30 10.78 1.13
N ILE A 388 4.73 10.88 2.34
CA ILE A 388 5.50 11.27 3.54
C ILE A 388 6.68 10.30 3.77
N GLY A 389 6.46 8.99 3.59
CA GLY A 389 7.53 8.00 3.67
C GLY A 389 8.65 8.25 2.65
N CYS A 390 8.31 8.60 1.41
CA CYS A 390 9.27 8.95 0.37
C CYS A 390 10.04 10.25 0.69
N GLU A 391 9.36 11.27 1.20
CA GLU A 391 9.97 12.55 1.59
C GLU A 391 11.04 12.35 2.67
N VAL A 392 10.67 11.61 3.74
CA VAL A 392 11.53 11.40 4.90
C VAL A 392 12.73 10.49 4.58
N THR A 393 12.52 9.42 3.81
CA THR A 393 13.60 8.43 3.52
C THR A 393 14.42 8.77 2.29
N ARG A 394 13.94 9.67 1.43
CA ARG A 394 14.53 9.98 0.12
C ARG A 394 14.66 8.75 -0.80
N SER A 395 13.91 7.67 -0.49
CA SER A 395 13.87 6.42 -1.28
C SER A 395 12.45 5.91 -1.37
N ALA A 396 11.85 6.05 -2.54
CA ALA A 396 10.48 5.64 -2.81
C ALA A 396 10.27 4.12 -2.63
N GLU A 397 11.23 3.32 -3.08
CA GLU A 397 11.16 1.86 -3.00
C GLU A 397 11.34 1.34 -1.58
N THR A 398 12.29 1.88 -0.81
CA THR A 398 12.56 1.41 0.55
C THR A 398 11.46 1.85 1.52
N SER A 399 11.00 3.10 1.44
CA SER A 399 9.89 3.57 2.28
C SER A 399 8.62 2.78 2.02
N SER A 400 8.26 2.58 0.75
CA SER A 400 7.10 1.79 0.37
C SER A 400 7.21 0.33 0.88
N ALA A 401 8.39 -0.29 0.76
CA ALA A 401 8.62 -1.64 1.28
C ALA A 401 8.42 -1.72 2.81
N VAL A 402 8.95 -0.76 3.58
CA VAL A 402 8.79 -0.72 5.05
C VAL A 402 7.33 -0.52 5.45
N LEU A 403 6.63 0.41 4.82
CA LEU A 403 5.23 0.70 5.11
C LEU A 403 4.35 -0.52 4.80
N TRP A 404 4.46 -1.11 3.63
CA TRP A 404 3.69 -2.31 3.27
C TRP A 404 4.09 -3.55 4.08
N PHE A 405 5.38 -3.71 4.43
CA PHE A 405 5.83 -4.76 5.36
C PHE A 405 5.07 -4.65 6.69
N THR A 406 5.05 -3.45 7.29
CA THR A 406 4.39 -3.23 8.58
C THR A 406 2.88 -3.41 8.48
N GLY A 407 2.26 -2.97 7.37
CA GLY A 407 0.83 -3.19 7.09
C GLY A 407 0.47 -4.68 7.05
N ASN A 408 1.23 -5.48 6.31
CA ASN A 408 1.00 -6.92 6.21
C ASN A 408 1.34 -7.66 7.52
N LEU A 409 2.39 -7.24 8.24
CA LEU A 409 2.74 -7.79 9.55
C LEU A 409 1.58 -7.59 10.54
N LEU A 410 1.08 -6.38 10.68
CA LEU A 410 -0.04 -6.10 11.56
C LEU A 410 -1.34 -6.74 11.06
N SER A 411 -1.52 -6.93 9.75
CA SER A 411 -2.64 -7.73 9.23
C SER A 411 -2.61 -9.16 9.77
N VAL A 412 -1.45 -9.82 9.73
CA VAL A 412 -1.30 -11.16 10.32
C VAL A 412 -1.64 -11.16 11.81
N VAL A 413 -1.11 -10.20 12.56
CA VAL A 413 -1.37 -10.06 14.00
C VAL A 413 -2.86 -9.83 14.27
N PHE A 414 -3.50 -8.92 13.53
CA PHE A 414 -4.94 -8.64 13.70
C PHE A 414 -5.80 -9.86 13.36
N VAL A 415 -5.55 -10.53 12.23
CA VAL A 415 -6.34 -11.71 11.82
C VAL A 415 -6.27 -12.79 12.90
N LEU A 416 -5.07 -13.13 13.37
CA LEU A 416 -4.89 -14.17 14.39
C LEU A 416 -5.49 -13.77 15.74
N SER A 417 -5.30 -12.51 16.16
CA SER A 417 -5.86 -12.02 17.42
C SER A 417 -7.38 -11.94 17.38
N MET A 418 -7.96 -11.46 16.26
CA MET A 418 -9.41 -11.35 16.12
C MET A 418 -10.08 -12.71 16.02
N ASP A 419 -9.47 -13.69 15.35
CA ASP A 419 -9.97 -15.07 15.29
C ASP A 419 -9.92 -15.73 16.67
N ALA A 420 -8.83 -15.57 17.43
CA ALA A 420 -8.69 -16.07 18.78
C ALA A 420 -9.63 -15.43 19.82
N LEU A 421 -10.08 -14.19 19.57
CA LEU A 421 -11.02 -13.46 20.44
C LEU A 421 -12.49 -13.70 20.07
N LYS A 422 -12.77 -14.51 19.05
CA LYS A 422 -14.11 -14.93 18.70
C LYS A 422 -14.79 -15.63 19.88
N ASP A 423 -16.04 -15.30 20.16
CA ASP A 423 -16.76 -15.86 21.28
C ASP A 423 -17.55 -17.11 20.86
N ASP A 424 -16.92 -18.26 21.03
CA ASP A 424 -17.53 -19.59 20.77
C ASP A 424 -18.11 -20.24 22.05
N SER A 425 -18.29 -19.46 23.14
CA SER A 425 -18.88 -19.96 24.38
C SER A 425 -20.37 -20.35 24.19
N PRO A 426 -20.89 -21.32 24.93
CA PRO A 426 -22.31 -21.72 24.85
C PRO A 426 -23.29 -20.57 25.17
N ASP A 427 -22.85 -19.60 25.97
CA ASP A 427 -23.65 -18.47 26.43
C ASP A 427 -23.51 -17.25 25.51
N ALA A 428 -22.69 -17.32 24.43
CA ALA A 428 -22.48 -16.23 23.49
C ALA A 428 -23.78 -15.88 22.75
N ASN A 429 -24.14 -14.60 22.73
CA ASN A 429 -25.33 -14.12 22.02
C ASN A 429 -25.00 -12.90 21.13
N PRO A 430 -25.04 -13.05 19.80
CA PRO A 430 -25.24 -14.29 19.04
C PRO A 430 -24.04 -15.26 19.17
N PRO A 431 -24.25 -16.57 18.91
CA PRO A 431 -23.15 -17.57 18.92
C PRO A 431 -22.06 -17.22 17.94
N SER A 432 -20.81 -17.50 18.30
CA SER A 432 -19.63 -17.25 17.45
C SER A 432 -19.46 -15.78 17.03
N ASN A 433 -19.89 -14.83 17.85
CA ASN A 433 -19.75 -13.41 17.55
C ASN A 433 -18.31 -12.91 17.72
N MET A 434 -18.00 -11.84 17.03
CA MET A 434 -16.68 -11.21 17.04
C MET A 434 -16.65 -9.85 17.77
N PHE A 435 -17.52 -9.66 18.77
CA PHE A 435 -17.61 -8.39 19.51
C PHE A 435 -16.30 -8.03 20.22
N LYS A 436 -15.68 -9.00 20.93
CA LYS A 436 -14.37 -8.81 21.59
C LYS A 436 -13.26 -8.50 20.57
N SER A 437 -13.34 -9.10 19.40
CA SER A 437 -12.41 -8.86 18.29
C SER A 437 -12.50 -7.43 17.77
N LEU A 438 -13.72 -6.89 17.62
CA LEU A 438 -13.94 -5.51 17.22
C LEU A 438 -13.47 -4.50 18.28
N ILE A 439 -13.65 -4.80 19.57
CA ILE A 439 -13.10 -3.99 20.68
C ILE A 439 -11.57 -3.96 20.57
N PHE A 440 -10.93 -5.11 20.42
CA PHE A 440 -9.47 -5.21 20.28
C PHE A 440 -8.99 -4.35 19.10
N GLN A 441 -9.61 -4.50 17.92
CA GLN A 441 -9.25 -3.77 16.72
C GLN A 441 -9.43 -2.25 16.88
N GLY A 442 -10.59 -1.81 17.37
CA GLY A 442 -10.91 -0.41 17.55
C GLY A 442 -10.01 0.28 18.58
N CYS A 443 -9.77 -0.35 19.73
CA CYS A 443 -8.90 0.17 20.78
C CYS A 443 -7.44 0.26 20.32
N PHE A 444 -6.92 -0.79 19.65
CA PHE A 444 -5.55 -0.79 19.15
C PHE A 444 -5.31 0.35 18.14
N VAL A 445 -6.22 0.47 17.17
CA VAL A 445 -6.16 1.55 16.15
C VAL A 445 -6.26 2.92 16.80
N ALA A 446 -7.15 3.11 17.79
CA ALA A 446 -7.31 4.40 18.49
C ALA A 446 -6.06 4.82 19.26
N ILE A 447 -5.40 3.87 19.95
CA ILE A 447 -4.16 4.15 20.69
C ILE A 447 -3.06 4.60 19.72
N ILE A 448 -2.87 3.89 18.61
CA ILE A 448 -1.86 4.26 17.61
C ILE A 448 -2.22 5.60 16.93
N ALA A 449 -3.50 5.88 16.69
CA ALA A 449 -3.96 7.11 16.06
C ALA A 449 -3.53 8.38 16.82
N ILE A 450 -3.39 8.32 18.15
CA ILE A 450 -2.92 9.46 18.96
C ILE A 450 -1.55 9.95 18.49
N SER A 451 -0.69 9.05 18.00
CA SER A 451 0.66 9.40 17.53
C SER A 451 0.67 10.40 16.36
N VAL A 452 -0.45 10.53 15.60
CA VAL A 452 -0.55 11.46 14.46
C VAL A 452 -0.30 12.92 14.86
N PHE A 453 -0.68 13.31 16.07
CA PHE A 453 -0.47 14.68 16.55
C PHE A 453 1.02 15.03 16.71
N GLY A 454 1.86 14.02 16.87
CA GLY A 454 3.31 14.16 16.86
C GLY A 454 3.91 14.36 15.44
N LEU A 455 3.19 14.10 14.35
CA LEU A 455 3.71 14.19 12.99
C LEU A 455 3.93 15.64 12.56
N LYS A 456 5.11 15.98 12.01
CA LYS A 456 5.39 17.29 11.36
C LYS A 456 5.35 17.18 9.83
N GLY A 457 5.93 16.13 9.24
CA GLY A 457 5.89 15.84 7.83
C GLY A 457 6.54 16.90 6.95
N GLU A 458 7.78 17.30 7.28
CA GLU A 458 8.56 18.26 6.48
C GLU A 458 8.88 17.67 5.09
N GLN A 459 8.67 18.45 4.01
CA GLN A 459 8.82 18.01 2.62
C GLN A 459 10.16 18.48 2.01
N THR A 460 11.27 18.14 2.66
CA THR A 460 12.62 18.59 2.28
C THR A 460 13.05 18.15 0.90
N ARG A 461 12.66 16.95 0.45
CA ARG A 461 12.98 16.42 -0.87
C ARG A 461 12.29 17.22 -1.99
N ARG A 462 11.02 17.54 -1.82
CA ARG A 462 10.23 18.32 -2.76
C ARG A 462 10.77 19.75 -2.88
N GLU A 463 11.12 20.36 -1.75
CA GLU A 463 11.74 21.70 -1.73
C GLU A 463 13.05 21.73 -2.51
N LEU A 464 13.91 20.72 -2.38
CA LEU A 464 15.15 20.58 -3.15
C LEU A 464 14.89 20.39 -4.66
N ASP A 465 13.91 19.55 -5.02
CA ASP A 465 13.53 19.35 -6.43
C ASP A 465 13.02 20.65 -7.07
N VAL A 466 12.20 21.44 -6.35
CA VAL A 466 11.69 22.74 -6.81
C VAL A 466 12.83 23.76 -6.97
N GLN A 467 13.71 23.90 -5.96
CA GLN A 467 14.85 24.82 -6.02
C GLN A 467 15.80 24.52 -7.18
N LYS A 468 16.08 23.24 -7.44
CA LYS A 468 16.93 22.83 -8.56
C LYS A 468 16.26 23.06 -9.93
N GLN A 469 14.92 23.01 -10.02
CA GLN A 469 14.19 23.40 -11.23
C GLN A 469 14.19 24.92 -11.44
N GLU A 470 13.94 25.70 -10.41
CA GLU A 470 13.92 27.16 -10.48
C GLU A 470 15.32 27.76 -10.74
N GLY A 471 16.36 27.25 -10.10
CA GLY A 471 17.75 27.68 -10.32
C GLY A 471 18.24 27.45 -11.75
N ARG A 472 17.68 26.46 -12.48
CA ARG A 472 17.95 26.26 -13.92
C ARG A 472 17.23 27.25 -14.81
N HIS A 473 15.99 27.63 -14.51
CA HIS A 473 15.27 28.68 -15.28
C HIS A 473 15.89 30.07 -15.14
N GLN A 474 16.65 30.33 -14.06
CA GLN A 474 17.39 31.58 -13.88
C GLN A 474 18.77 31.57 -14.58
N GLY A 475 19.31 30.39 -14.92
CA GLY A 475 20.60 30.22 -15.61
C GLY A 475 20.50 30.13 -17.16
N GLU A 476 19.30 30.01 -17.73
CA GLU A 476 19.11 30.09 -19.17
C GLU A 476 19.14 31.56 -19.62
N PRO A 477 20.12 31.99 -20.50
CA PRO A 477 20.07 33.31 -21.09
C PRO A 477 18.77 33.42 -21.87
N ARG A 478 17.98 34.47 -21.59
CA ARG A 478 16.86 34.86 -22.46
C ARG A 478 17.42 35.06 -23.84
N VAL A 479 17.12 34.16 -24.76
CA VAL A 479 17.32 34.39 -26.18
C VAL A 479 16.13 35.24 -26.60
N ASP A 480 16.40 36.57 -26.71
CA ASP A 480 15.49 37.54 -27.31
C ASP A 480 15.41 37.31 -28.83
#